data_6f806d69dca4354e399c417fa4a11086
#
_entry.id   6f806d69dca4354e399c417fa4a11086
#
_cell.length_a   1.000
_cell.length_b   1.000
_cell.length_c   1.000
_cell.angle_alpha   90.00
_cell.angle_beta   90.00
_cell.angle_gamma   90.00
#
_symmetry.space_group_name_H-M   'P 1'
#
loop_
_entity.id
_entity.type
_entity.pdbx_description
1 polymer ?
#
loop_
_entity_poly.entity_id
_entity_poly.type
_entity_poly.pdbx_seq_one_letter_code
_entity_poly.pdbx_strand_id
1 'polypeptide(L)'
;MPLPQHDAEQRGEEILAVFDSAFGELLAADPAAFRVKFRRMAASAFAFYRGSACLFYGDLREEREGGPFLDERTGRVWIHGDLHAENFGTYMDATGRLVFNANDFDEAYVGPFTWDLRRLAASLALIGYTKALSDPQITELVRICAAAYRERIGALAAGAGREELPPFMLDTAEGPLLEALRAARSLTRFSLLDSLTEVHDVERRFGSGGGAVELDAATRYKVLDAFDGYLETLPEASLARPDSYRVKDVVGRRGVGIGSAGLPSYNILLEGSSDALENDVVIYMKQGQTPAVSRHVTDPAVRAYFRHEGHRTVISQRALQAHADPWLGWTELDGAGQLVAEVSPYAVDLDWSGLDDPAEMAAVVADLGRATATMHAAADDESGHSLVPYSTERAIDAAIAADEEGFAELLVDFAHDYAARARTDHMIFVDLFRNGRIPGLAAAPPTVFPAARLGA
;
A
#
# COMPACT_ATOMS: atom_id res chain seq x y z
N MET A 1 5.48 -30.09 2.91
CA MET A 1 5.65 -30.94 4.12
C MET A 1 5.75 -30.02 5.33
N PRO A 2 5.11 -30.24 6.49
CA PRO A 2 5.33 -29.40 7.66
C PRO A 2 6.82 -29.47 8.06
N LEU A 3 7.37 -28.33 8.48
CA LEU A 3 8.75 -28.26 8.98
C LEU A 3 8.92 -29.22 10.17
N PRO A 4 10.10 -29.81 10.38
CA PRO A 4 10.46 -30.45 11.63
C PRO A 4 10.20 -29.51 12.82
N GLN A 5 9.80 -30.03 13.97
CA GLN A 5 9.39 -29.21 15.11
C GLN A 5 10.49 -28.21 15.55
N HIS A 6 11.76 -28.64 15.52
CA HIS A 6 12.90 -27.79 15.85
C HIS A 6 13.03 -26.58 14.89
N ASP A 7 12.88 -26.81 13.59
CA ASP A 7 12.98 -25.76 12.58
C ASP A 7 11.79 -24.78 12.69
N ALA A 8 10.59 -25.29 13.05
CA ALA A 8 9.42 -24.44 13.29
C ALA A 8 9.56 -23.56 14.55
N GLU A 9 10.18 -24.07 15.62
CA GLU A 9 10.47 -23.29 16.82
C GLU A 9 11.50 -22.19 16.53
N GLN A 10 12.60 -22.51 15.85
CA GLN A 10 13.60 -21.53 15.43
C GLN A 10 12.98 -20.46 14.52
N ARG A 11 12.19 -20.85 13.53
CA ARG A 11 11.50 -19.90 12.64
C ARG A 11 10.51 -19.03 13.41
N GLY A 12 9.83 -19.56 14.41
CA GLY A 12 8.96 -18.82 15.30
C GLY A 12 9.70 -17.73 16.08
N GLU A 13 10.90 -18.01 16.57
CA GLU A 13 11.76 -17.02 17.24
C GLU A 13 12.23 -15.92 16.26
N GLU A 14 12.58 -16.26 15.03
CA GLU A 14 12.92 -15.30 13.97
C GLU A 14 11.75 -14.36 13.66
N ILE A 15 10.54 -14.91 13.49
CA ILE A 15 9.33 -14.12 13.26
C ILE A 15 9.08 -13.14 14.41
N LEU A 16 9.19 -13.61 15.67
CA LEU A 16 9.02 -12.76 16.84
C LEU A 16 10.07 -11.66 16.91
N ALA A 17 11.33 -11.95 16.61
CA ALA A 17 12.41 -10.98 16.60
C ALA A 17 12.22 -9.90 15.53
N VAL A 18 11.77 -10.28 14.32
CA VAL A 18 11.45 -9.33 13.24
C VAL A 18 10.25 -8.45 13.62
N PHE A 19 9.21 -9.03 14.22
CA PHE A 19 8.02 -8.28 14.64
C PHE A 19 8.33 -7.34 15.82
N ASP A 20 9.15 -7.76 16.78
CA ASP A 20 9.60 -6.89 17.86
C ASP A 20 10.38 -5.69 17.32
N SER A 21 11.32 -5.94 16.41
CA SER A 21 12.06 -4.87 15.72
C SER A 21 11.18 -3.93 14.91
N ALA A 22 10.13 -4.44 14.24
CA ALA A 22 9.29 -3.65 13.35
C ALA A 22 8.16 -2.93 14.10
N PHE A 23 7.58 -3.57 15.10
CA PHE A 23 6.32 -3.16 15.71
C PHE A 23 6.39 -2.99 17.23
N GLY A 24 7.51 -3.34 17.90
CA GLY A 24 7.58 -3.40 19.36
C GLY A 24 7.16 -2.12 20.06
N GLU A 25 7.61 -0.95 19.59
CA GLU A 25 7.23 0.35 20.16
C GLU A 25 5.74 0.65 19.95
N LEU A 26 5.22 0.41 18.73
CA LEU A 26 3.81 0.65 18.40
C LEU A 26 2.89 -0.31 19.15
N LEU A 27 3.31 -1.57 19.27
CA LEU A 27 2.58 -2.61 20.01
C LEU A 27 2.53 -2.26 21.51
N ALA A 28 3.62 -1.73 22.06
CA ALA A 28 3.63 -1.26 23.45
C ALA A 28 2.74 -0.04 23.66
N ALA A 29 2.65 0.85 22.68
CA ALA A 29 1.81 2.05 22.72
C ALA A 29 0.32 1.72 22.59
N ASP A 30 -0.09 0.81 21.70
CA ASP A 30 -1.48 0.37 21.51
C ASP A 30 -1.61 -1.15 21.29
N PRO A 31 -1.54 -1.96 22.35
CA PRO A 31 -1.73 -3.42 22.26
C PRO A 31 -3.09 -3.83 21.71
N ALA A 32 -4.13 -2.98 21.87
CA ALA A 32 -5.46 -3.28 21.40
C ALA A 32 -5.56 -3.21 19.87
N ALA A 33 -4.98 -2.18 19.25
CA ALA A 33 -4.90 -2.04 17.80
C ALA A 33 -4.10 -3.21 17.20
N PHE A 34 -2.98 -3.59 17.81
CA PHE A 34 -2.17 -4.73 17.35
C PHE A 34 -2.87 -6.07 17.49
N ARG A 35 -3.71 -6.25 18.52
CA ARG A 35 -4.57 -7.44 18.61
C ARG A 35 -5.55 -7.53 17.43
N VAL A 36 -6.11 -6.41 16.98
CA VAL A 36 -6.98 -6.36 15.79
C VAL A 36 -6.17 -6.66 14.53
N LYS A 37 -5.00 -6.03 14.34
CA LYS A 37 -4.08 -6.28 13.23
C LYS A 37 -3.73 -7.76 13.13
N PHE A 38 -3.23 -8.35 14.19
CA PHE A 38 -2.79 -9.74 14.21
C PHE A 38 -3.94 -10.74 14.05
N ARG A 39 -5.15 -10.42 14.51
CA ARG A 39 -6.34 -11.22 14.22
C ARG A 39 -6.67 -11.22 12.72
N ARG A 40 -6.54 -10.08 12.04
CA ARG A 40 -6.72 -10.00 10.59
C ARG A 40 -5.63 -10.78 9.86
N MET A 41 -4.37 -10.65 10.27
CA MET A 41 -3.25 -11.43 9.72
C MET A 41 -3.43 -12.94 9.92
N ALA A 42 -4.02 -13.37 11.03
CA ALA A 42 -4.29 -14.78 11.31
C ALA A 42 -5.41 -15.40 10.44
N ALA A 43 -6.18 -14.60 9.70
CA ALA A 43 -7.31 -15.08 8.92
C ALA A 43 -6.91 -15.91 7.70
N SER A 44 -5.79 -15.59 7.05
CA SER A 44 -5.25 -16.34 5.89
C SER A 44 -3.77 -16.09 5.70
N ALA A 45 -3.10 -16.98 4.95
CA ALA A 45 -1.69 -16.79 4.58
C ALA A 45 -1.47 -15.52 3.76
N PHE A 46 -2.41 -15.14 2.90
CA PHE A 46 -2.36 -13.91 2.16
C PHE A 46 -2.49 -12.67 3.07
N ALA A 47 -3.43 -12.67 4.01
CA ALA A 47 -3.56 -11.58 5.00
C ALA A 47 -2.33 -11.47 5.91
N PHE A 48 -1.70 -12.59 6.27
CA PHE A 48 -0.43 -12.61 6.97
C PHE A 48 0.70 -11.99 6.13
N TYR A 49 0.81 -12.39 4.87
CA TYR A 49 1.79 -11.86 3.92
C TYR A 49 1.69 -10.34 3.78
N ARG A 50 0.48 -9.82 3.58
CA ARG A 50 0.21 -8.37 3.54
C ARG A 50 0.66 -7.64 4.79
N GLY A 51 0.34 -8.17 5.97
CA GLY A 51 0.64 -7.54 7.26
C GLY A 51 2.08 -7.69 7.72
N SER A 52 2.92 -8.44 7.00
CA SER A 52 4.28 -8.81 7.39
C SER A 52 5.35 -8.44 6.34
N ALA A 53 5.25 -7.26 5.71
CA ALA A 53 6.28 -6.75 4.80
C ALA A 53 7.69 -6.76 5.42
N CYS A 54 7.79 -6.48 6.73
CA CYS A 54 9.05 -6.55 7.47
C CYS A 54 9.70 -7.94 7.43
N LEU A 55 8.90 -9.01 7.43
CA LEU A 55 9.41 -10.37 7.34
C LEU A 55 9.91 -10.69 5.92
N PHE A 56 9.15 -10.26 4.90
CA PHE A 56 9.56 -10.37 3.51
C PHE A 56 10.94 -9.75 3.28
N TYR A 57 11.14 -8.50 3.67
CA TYR A 57 12.43 -7.84 3.52
C TYR A 57 13.51 -8.43 4.42
N GLY A 58 13.15 -8.96 5.57
CA GLY A 58 14.05 -9.71 6.44
C GLY A 58 14.63 -10.96 5.78
N ASP A 59 13.79 -11.65 5.03
CA ASP A 59 14.14 -12.89 4.33
C ASP A 59 14.97 -12.67 3.05
N LEU A 60 14.91 -11.47 2.45
CA LEU A 60 15.71 -11.12 1.26
C LEU A 60 17.19 -10.80 1.57
N ARG A 61 17.70 -11.11 2.75
CA ARG A 61 19.06 -10.73 3.20
C ARG A 61 20.19 -11.17 2.28
N GLU A 62 20.10 -12.35 1.72
CA GLU A 62 21.16 -12.95 0.89
C GLU A 62 21.29 -12.31 -0.49
N GLU A 63 20.29 -11.54 -0.92
CA GLU A 63 20.23 -10.93 -2.25
C GLU A 63 20.61 -9.44 -2.29
N ARG A 64 21.03 -8.86 -1.16
CA ARG A 64 21.30 -7.42 -1.03
C ARG A 64 22.56 -6.95 -1.73
N GLU A 65 23.51 -7.83 -2.00
CA GLU A 65 24.84 -7.48 -2.50
C GLU A 65 25.03 -7.73 -4.01
N GLY A 66 23.94 -7.91 -4.77
CA GLY A 66 24.02 -8.08 -6.22
C GLY A 66 23.27 -9.31 -6.71
N GLY A 67 21.94 -9.22 -6.75
CA GLY A 67 21.12 -10.22 -7.43
C GLY A 67 21.26 -10.12 -8.96
N PRO A 68 20.84 -11.14 -9.70
CA PRO A 68 20.68 -11.04 -11.14
C PRO A 68 19.76 -9.85 -11.47
N PHE A 69 20.01 -9.18 -12.59
CA PHE A 69 19.28 -7.98 -13.06
C PHE A 69 19.52 -6.70 -12.23
N LEU A 70 20.46 -6.68 -11.28
CA LEU A 70 20.76 -5.51 -10.45
C LEU A 70 22.13 -4.92 -10.76
N ASP A 71 22.14 -3.61 -10.98
CA ASP A 71 23.33 -2.75 -11.05
C ASP A 71 23.08 -1.50 -10.17
N GLU A 72 23.98 -0.50 -10.25
CA GLU A 72 23.84 0.76 -9.48
C GLU A 72 22.55 1.53 -9.82
N ARG A 73 21.99 1.37 -11.03
CA ARG A 73 20.76 2.04 -11.48
C ARG A 73 19.52 1.22 -11.13
N THR A 74 19.51 -0.06 -11.50
CA THR A 74 18.36 -0.95 -11.25
C THR A 74 18.19 -1.33 -9.78
N GLY A 75 19.22 -1.19 -8.97
CA GLY A 75 19.19 -1.28 -7.51
C GLY A 75 18.68 -0.02 -6.81
N ARG A 76 18.46 1.08 -7.55
CA ARG A 76 18.08 2.38 -7.00
C ARG A 76 16.93 3.01 -7.80
N VAL A 77 15.78 2.40 -7.72
CA VAL A 77 14.53 2.79 -8.40
C VAL A 77 13.50 3.18 -7.35
N TRP A 78 12.58 4.08 -7.67
CA TRP A 78 11.41 4.28 -6.85
C TRP A 78 10.56 3.00 -6.88
N ILE A 79 10.27 2.44 -5.71
CA ILE A 79 9.49 1.21 -5.54
C ILE A 79 8.32 1.43 -4.59
N HIS A 80 7.27 0.66 -4.79
CA HIS A 80 6.08 0.66 -3.95
C HIS A 80 6.37 0.12 -2.54
N GLY A 81 7.27 -0.85 -2.43
CA GLY A 81 7.70 -1.42 -1.15
C GLY A 81 6.75 -2.45 -0.54
N ASP A 82 5.47 -2.42 -0.87
CA ASP A 82 4.46 -3.42 -0.46
C ASP A 82 3.58 -3.83 -1.63
N LEU A 83 4.16 -4.03 -2.82
CA LEU A 83 3.41 -4.32 -4.03
C LEU A 83 2.86 -5.74 -4.01
N HIS A 84 1.63 -5.90 -3.59
CA HIS A 84 0.88 -7.15 -3.66
C HIS A 84 -0.40 -6.95 -4.47
N ALA A 85 -1.02 -8.05 -4.90
CA ALA A 85 -2.11 -8.03 -5.86
C ALA A 85 -3.37 -7.26 -5.40
N GLU A 86 -3.57 -7.03 -4.09
CA GLU A 86 -4.66 -6.20 -3.56
C GLU A 86 -4.27 -4.72 -3.34
N ASN A 87 -3.04 -4.30 -3.69
CA ASN A 87 -2.62 -2.89 -3.67
C ASN A 87 -2.75 -2.24 -5.04
N PHE A 88 -3.81 -2.61 -5.75
CA PHE A 88 -4.22 -1.99 -7.01
C PHE A 88 -5.69 -1.60 -6.95
N GLY A 89 -5.98 -0.40 -7.40
CA GLY A 89 -7.34 0.13 -7.36
C GLY A 89 -7.45 1.44 -8.13
N THR A 90 -8.59 2.08 -7.97
CA THR A 90 -8.90 3.34 -8.64
C THR A 90 -8.60 4.53 -7.77
N TYR A 91 -8.24 5.64 -8.40
CA TYR A 91 -8.12 6.95 -7.76
C TYR A 91 -8.50 8.06 -8.75
N MET A 92 -8.84 9.24 -8.24
CA MET A 92 -9.03 10.45 -9.03
C MET A 92 -7.68 11.18 -9.09
N ASP A 93 -7.15 11.37 -10.29
CA ASP A 93 -5.91 12.11 -10.47
C ASP A 93 -6.12 13.64 -10.33
N ALA A 94 -5.02 14.40 -10.26
CA ALA A 94 -5.05 15.87 -10.15
C ALA A 94 -5.72 16.56 -11.35
N THR A 95 -5.93 15.86 -12.47
CA THR A 95 -6.62 16.38 -13.66
C THR A 95 -8.12 16.07 -13.67
N GLY A 96 -8.63 15.37 -12.62
CA GLY A 96 -10.03 14.98 -12.49
C GLY A 96 -10.39 13.74 -13.30
N ARG A 97 -9.45 12.88 -13.63
CA ARG A 97 -9.66 11.63 -14.35
C ARG A 97 -9.58 10.44 -13.41
N LEU A 98 -10.49 9.48 -13.58
CA LEU A 98 -10.40 8.19 -12.89
C LEU A 98 -9.33 7.33 -13.56
N VAL A 99 -8.38 6.87 -12.76
CA VAL A 99 -7.26 6.03 -13.17
C VAL A 99 -7.23 4.78 -12.29
N PHE A 100 -6.87 3.63 -12.86
CA PHE A 100 -6.55 2.42 -12.12
C PHE A 100 -5.04 2.21 -12.12
N ASN A 101 -4.42 2.08 -10.94
CA ASN A 101 -3.01 1.78 -10.75
C ASN A 101 -2.77 1.30 -9.31
N ALA A 102 -1.49 1.19 -8.89
CA ALA A 102 -1.15 0.91 -7.50
C ALA A 102 -1.67 2.00 -6.54
N ASN A 103 -2.06 1.58 -5.36
CA ASN A 103 -2.50 2.41 -4.23
C ASN A 103 -1.73 2.02 -2.95
N ASP A 104 -1.94 2.72 -1.82
CA ASP A 104 -1.32 2.46 -0.51
C ASP A 104 0.23 2.52 -0.50
N PHE A 105 0.77 3.72 -0.62
CA PHE A 105 2.22 3.98 -0.69
C PHE A 105 2.91 4.10 0.69
N ASP A 106 2.35 3.55 1.75
CA ASP A 106 2.90 3.67 3.12
C ASP A 106 4.30 3.03 3.26
N GLU A 107 4.61 2.01 2.48
CA GLU A 107 5.90 1.32 2.44
C GLU A 107 6.83 1.81 1.31
N ALA A 108 6.35 2.75 0.45
CA ALA A 108 7.09 3.18 -0.73
C ALA A 108 8.44 3.83 -0.38
N TYR A 109 9.45 3.50 -1.17
CA TYR A 109 10.83 3.90 -0.93
C TYR A 109 11.65 3.91 -2.23
N VAL A 110 12.97 3.95 -2.11
CA VAL A 110 13.92 3.73 -3.20
C VAL A 110 14.71 2.45 -2.94
N GLY A 111 14.74 1.54 -3.91
CA GLY A 111 15.40 0.24 -3.79
C GLY A 111 15.44 -0.54 -5.11
N PRO A 112 15.82 -1.81 -5.07
CA PRO A 112 15.82 -2.69 -6.22
C PRO A 112 14.43 -2.89 -6.85
N PHE A 113 14.28 -2.66 -8.15
CA PHE A 113 13.00 -2.85 -8.84
C PHE A 113 12.45 -4.28 -8.72
N THR A 114 13.33 -5.27 -8.62
CA THR A 114 12.97 -6.68 -8.47
C THR A 114 12.23 -6.99 -7.18
N TRP A 115 12.35 -6.14 -6.14
CA TRP A 115 11.67 -6.37 -4.87
C TRP A 115 10.16 -6.25 -5.00
N ASP A 116 9.67 -5.24 -5.71
CA ASP A 116 8.23 -5.09 -5.99
C ASP A 116 7.71 -6.26 -6.83
N LEU A 117 8.43 -6.66 -7.86
CA LEU A 117 8.02 -7.76 -8.73
C LEU A 117 7.98 -9.11 -8.00
N ARG A 118 8.95 -9.39 -7.14
CA ARG A 118 8.96 -10.58 -6.29
C ARG A 118 7.81 -10.58 -5.30
N ARG A 119 7.55 -9.41 -4.71
CA ARG A 119 6.45 -9.27 -3.77
C ARG A 119 5.10 -9.45 -4.47
N LEU A 120 4.93 -8.90 -5.66
CA LEU A 120 3.75 -9.13 -6.50
C LEU A 120 3.63 -10.61 -6.90
N ALA A 121 4.69 -11.21 -7.42
CA ALA A 121 4.70 -12.60 -7.87
C ALA A 121 4.33 -13.59 -6.74
N ALA A 122 4.91 -13.44 -5.54
CA ALA A 122 4.56 -14.26 -4.38
C ALA A 122 3.10 -14.05 -3.96
N SER A 123 2.57 -12.84 -4.06
CA SER A 123 1.15 -12.55 -3.77
C SER A 123 0.20 -13.23 -4.76
N LEU A 124 0.55 -13.26 -6.06
CA LEU A 124 -0.21 -13.99 -7.09
C LEU A 124 -0.22 -15.49 -6.80
N ALA A 125 0.90 -16.07 -6.39
CA ALA A 125 0.97 -17.47 -6.01
C ALA A 125 0.10 -17.78 -4.78
N LEU A 126 0.06 -16.90 -3.78
CA LEU A 126 -0.81 -17.05 -2.60
C LEU A 126 -2.30 -16.96 -2.96
N ILE A 127 -2.69 -16.05 -3.85
CA ILE A 127 -4.07 -15.95 -4.36
C ILE A 127 -4.42 -17.21 -5.17
N GLY A 128 -3.55 -17.61 -6.10
CA GLY A 128 -3.75 -18.83 -6.89
C GLY A 128 -3.96 -20.07 -6.02
N TYR A 129 -3.14 -20.22 -4.98
CA TYR A 129 -3.31 -21.29 -4.00
C TYR A 129 -4.66 -21.23 -3.27
N THR A 130 -5.09 -20.03 -2.85
CA THR A 130 -6.39 -19.84 -2.18
C THR A 130 -7.56 -20.20 -3.11
N LYS A 131 -7.40 -19.94 -4.41
CA LYS A 131 -8.36 -20.31 -5.46
C LYS A 131 -8.22 -21.75 -5.97
N ALA A 132 -7.39 -22.57 -5.30
CA ALA A 132 -7.12 -23.95 -5.65
C ALA A 132 -6.60 -24.15 -7.10
N LEU A 133 -5.87 -23.19 -7.62
CA LEU A 133 -5.16 -23.34 -8.89
C LEU A 133 -4.00 -24.33 -8.73
N SER A 134 -3.72 -25.09 -9.79
CA SER A 134 -2.55 -25.97 -9.83
C SER A 134 -1.24 -25.17 -9.95
N ASP A 135 -0.12 -25.77 -9.54
CA ASP A 135 1.20 -25.11 -9.66
C ASP A 135 1.51 -24.66 -11.12
N PRO A 136 1.19 -25.46 -12.19
CA PRO A 136 1.35 -24.96 -13.55
C PRO A 136 0.50 -23.73 -13.89
N GLN A 137 -0.73 -23.64 -13.37
CA GLN A 137 -1.58 -22.47 -13.59
C GLN A 137 -1.03 -21.23 -12.86
N ILE A 138 -0.52 -21.40 -11.64
CA ILE A 138 0.15 -20.33 -10.89
C ILE A 138 1.41 -19.86 -11.64
N THR A 139 2.23 -20.79 -12.10
CA THR A 139 3.41 -20.52 -12.95
C THR A 139 3.03 -19.68 -14.16
N GLU A 140 1.97 -20.06 -14.86
CA GLU A 140 1.51 -19.32 -16.04
C GLU A 140 1.06 -17.89 -15.71
N LEU A 141 0.31 -17.68 -14.63
CA LEU A 141 -0.08 -16.32 -14.19
C LEU A 141 1.14 -15.44 -13.89
N VAL A 142 2.15 -15.98 -13.20
CA VAL A 142 3.38 -15.23 -12.91
C VAL A 142 4.15 -14.91 -14.18
N ARG A 143 4.26 -15.87 -15.13
CA ARG A 143 4.92 -15.63 -16.44
C ARG A 143 4.19 -14.57 -17.26
N ILE A 144 2.86 -14.59 -17.28
CA ILE A 144 2.04 -13.57 -17.97
C ILE A 144 2.31 -12.18 -17.36
N CYS A 145 2.33 -12.07 -16.04
CA CYS A 145 2.63 -10.82 -15.36
C CYS A 145 4.04 -10.30 -15.70
N ALA A 146 5.05 -11.19 -15.63
CA ALA A 146 6.43 -10.87 -15.95
C ALA A 146 6.62 -10.43 -17.42
N ALA A 147 5.98 -11.15 -18.35
CA ALA A 147 6.03 -10.83 -19.78
C ALA A 147 5.36 -9.47 -20.07
N ALA A 148 4.21 -9.18 -19.49
CA ALA A 148 3.50 -7.91 -19.64
C ALA A 148 4.30 -6.74 -19.05
N TYR A 149 4.94 -6.94 -17.89
CA TYR A 149 5.88 -5.96 -17.31
C TYR A 149 7.04 -5.66 -18.26
N ARG A 150 7.72 -6.70 -18.74
CA ARG A 150 8.86 -6.58 -19.65
C ARG A 150 8.48 -5.88 -20.96
N GLU A 151 7.34 -6.28 -21.57
CA GLU A 151 6.84 -5.66 -22.79
C GLU A 151 6.61 -4.16 -22.61
N ARG A 152 5.93 -3.78 -21.51
CA ARG A 152 5.60 -2.39 -21.20
C ARG A 152 6.85 -1.57 -20.93
N ILE A 153 7.80 -2.07 -20.11
CA ILE A 153 9.03 -1.35 -19.79
C ILE A 153 9.91 -1.15 -21.04
N GLY A 154 9.99 -2.16 -21.91
CA GLY A 154 10.72 -2.07 -23.17
C GLY A 154 10.11 -1.06 -24.14
N ALA A 155 8.78 -0.98 -24.24
CA ALA A 155 8.12 0.02 -25.04
C ALA A 155 8.36 1.45 -24.51
N LEU A 156 8.31 1.65 -23.19
CA LEU A 156 8.65 2.92 -22.54
C LEU A 156 10.11 3.30 -22.79
N ALA A 157 11.04 2.34 -22.65
CA ALA A 157 12.46 2.54 -22.93
C ALA A 157 12.74 2.92 -24.39
N ALA A 158 11.91 2.45 -25.33
CA ALA A 158 11.96 2.83 -26.75
C ALA A 158 11.34 4.21 -27.03
N GLY A 159 10.77 4.89 -26.03
CA GLY A 159 10.19 6.22 -26.15
C GLY A 159 8.70 6.24 -26.51
N ALA A 160 7.99 5.12 -26.32
CA ALA A 160 6.53 5.10 -26.52
C ALA A 160 5.85 6.03 -25.49
N GLY A 161 5.03 6.94 -26.00
CA GLY A 161 4.35 7.96 -25.19
C GLY A 161 2.99 7.52 -24.67
N ARG A 162 2.32 8.42 -23.95
CA ARG A 162 0.98 8.17 -23.37
C ARG A 162 -0.12 7.86 -24.40
N GLU A 163 0.03 8.29 -25.66
CA GLU A 163 -0.94 7.98 -26.71
C GLU A 163 -0.82 6.51 -27.16
N GLU A 164 0.39 5.95 -27.13
CA GLU A 164 0.67 4.56 -27.52
C GLU A 164 0.47 3.60 -26.33
N LEU A 165 0.77 4.07 -25.13
CA LEU A 165 0.68 3.34 -23.87
C LEU A 165 -0.21 4.09 -22.86
N PRO A 166 -1.52 4.17 -23.11
CA PRO A 166 -2.41 4.91 -22.23
C PRO A 166 -2.47 4.29 -20.81
N PRO A 167 -2.67 5.11 -19.77
CA PRO A 167 -3.03 4.60 -18.45
C PRO A 167 -4.38 3.90 -18.49
N PHE A 168 -4.65 3.04 -17.51
CA PHE A 168 -5.94 2.37 -17.37
C PHE A 168 -7.02 3.35 -16.90
N MET A 169 -7.92 3.71 -17.81
CA MET A 169 -9.03 4.65 -17.61
C MET A 169 -10.31 4.05 -18.17
N LEU A 170 -11.43 4.75 -18.03
CA LEU A 170 -12.75 4.28 -18.50
C LEU A 170 -12.81 3.96 -20.00
N ASP A 171 -11.98 4.59 -20.81
CA ASP A 171 -11.90 4.45 -22.27
C ASP A 171 -10.76 3.53 -22.74
N THR A 172 -9.89 3.09 -21.87
CA THR A 172 -8.70 2.29 -22.20
C THR A 172 -8.60 0.96 -21.44
N ALA A 173 -9.33 0.83 -20.34
CA ALA A 173 -9.38 -0.40 -19.55
C ALA A 173 -10.45 -1.36 -20.04
N GLU A 174 -10.25 -2.64 -19.81
CA GLU A 174 -11.18 -3.72 -20.15
C GLU A 174 -11.43 -4.62 -18.93
N GLY A 175 -12.41 -5.53 -19.03
CA GLY A 175 -12.69 -6.55 -18.03
C GLY A 175 -12.83 -6.02 -16.60
N PRO A 176 -12.27 -6.73 -15.59
CA PRO A 176 -12.40 -6.38 -14.18
C PRO A 176 -11.86 -5.00 -13.80
N LEU A 177 -10.82 -4.51 -14.48
CA LEU A 177 -10.31 -3.15 -14.27
C LEU A 177 -11.34 -2.09 -14.68
N LEU A 178 -12.00 -2.30 -15.82
CA LEU A 178 -13.08 -1.40 -16.27
C LEU A 178 -14.27 -1.45 -15.32
N GLU A 179 -14.58 -2.61 -14.75
CA GLU A 179 -15.65 -2.75 -13.76
C GLU A 179 -15.33 -1.98 -12.48
N ALA A 180 -14.10 -2.04 -11.97
CA ALA A 180 -13.65 -1.25 -10.84
C ALA A 180 -13.75 0.26 -11.12
N LEU A 181 -13.33 0.72 -12.31
CA LEU A 181 -13.45 2.11 -12.75
C LEU A 181 -14.91 2.56 -12.88
N ARG A 182 -15.80 1.70 -13.38
CA ARG A 182 -17.26 1.98 -13.47
C ARG A 182 -17.88 2.06 -12.08
N ALA A 183 -17.50 1.16 -11.17
CA ALA A 183 -17.94 1.20 -9.78
C ALA A 183 -17.51 2.52 -9.13
N ALA A 184 -16.23 2.89 -9.24
CA ALA A 184 -15.69 4.14 -8.72
C ALA A 184 -16.42 5.38 -9.29
N ARG A 185 -16.70 5.39 -10.59
CA ARG A 185 -17.44 6.48 -11.24
C ARG A 185 -18.84 6.70 -10.68
N SER A 186 -19.47 5.65 -10.17
CA SER A 186 -20.81 5.72 -9.58
C SER A 186 -20.82 6.25 -8.15
N LEU A 187 -19.66 6.28 -7.50
CA LEU A 187 -19.50 6.84 -6.15
C LEU A 187 -19.51 8.38 -6.21
N THR A 188 -19.99 8.99 -5.13
CA THR A 188 -20.09 10.45 -5.07
C THR A 188 -19.48 10.99 -3.78
N ARG A 189 -18.93 12.19 -3.85
CA ARG A 189 -18.47 12.91 -2.65
C ARG A 189 -19.61 13.10 -1.66
N PHE A 190 -20.82 13.33 -2.14
CA PHE A 190 -22.00 13.46 -1.28
C PHE A 190 -22.25 12.21 -0.43
N SER A 191 -22.18 11.02 -1.04
CA SER A 191 -22.36 9.75 -0.29
C SER A 191 -21.28 9.55 0.77
N LEU A 192 -20.02 9.91 0.47
CA LEU A 192 -18.93 9.87 1.44
C LEU A 192 -19.19 10.84 2.60
N LEU A 193 -19.51 12.09 2.29
CA LEU A 193 -19.82 13.12 3.28
C LEU A 193 -20.98 12.70 4.18
N ASP A 194 -22.06 12.15 3.60
CA ASP A 194 -23.24 11.68 4.34
C ASP A 194 -22.90 10.50 5.28
N SER A 195 -21.92 9.67 4.91
CA SER A 195 -21.47 8.55 5.75
C SER A 195 -20.58 8.97 6.93
N LEU A 196 -19.91 10.11 6.84
CA LEU A 196 -18.91 10.57 7.83
C LEU A 196 -19.38 11.76 8.66
N THR A 197 -20.39 12.49 8.19
CA THR A 197 -20.75 13.80 8.70
C THR A 197 -22.25 13.95 8.89
N GLU A 198 -22.65 14.93 9.68
CA GLU A 198 -24.03 15.33 9.91
C GLU A 198 -24.17 16.84 9.66
N VAL A 199 -25.35 17.28 9.22
CA VAL A 199 -25.66 18.71 9.05
C VAL A 199 -26.44 19.21 10.27
N HIS A 200 -25.84 20.17 10.98
CA HIS A 200 -26.48 20.84 12.10
C HIS A 200 -26.73 22.30 11.73
N ASP A 201 -27.98 22.71 11.73
CA ASP A 201 -28.47 23.99 11.22
C ASP A 201 -28.08 24.15 9.73
N VAL A 202 -27.05 24.95 9.46
CA VAL A 202 -26.55 25.22 8.10
C VAL A 202 -25.09 24.80 7.91
N GLU A 203 -24.49 24.11 8.88
CA GLU A 203 -23.09 23.72 8.86
C GLU A 203 -22.93 22.19 8.94
N ARG A 204 -22.00 21.68 8.16
CA ARG A 204 -21.59 20.27 8.19
C ARG A 204 -20.51 20.06 9.26
N ARG A 205 -20.64 18.96 10.03
CA ARG A 205 -19.67 18.52 11.04
C ARG A 205 -19.51 17.00 11.02
N PHE A 206 -18.43 16.48 11.56
CA PHE A 206 -18.28 15.03 11.70
C PHE A 206 -19.35 14.46 12.62
N GLY A 207 -19.95 13.34 12.21
CA GLY A 207 -20.86 12.55 13.05
C GLY A 207 -20.09 11.71 14.09
N SER A 208 -20.80 11.20 15.08
CA SER A 208 -20.25 10.33 16.13
C SER A 208 -19.97 8.90 15.69
N GLY A 209 -20.22 8.56 14.40
CA GLY A 209 -20.04 7.24 13.81
C GLY A 209 -18.67 7.00 13.21
N GLY A 210 -18.47 5.82 12.61
CA GLY A 210 -17.32 5.54 11.73
C GLY A 210 -15.94 5.57 12.38
N GLY A 211 -15.82 5.42 13.70
CA GLY A 211 -14.53 5.49 14.42
C GLY A 211 -14.04 6.91 14.68
N ALA A 212 -14.88 7.93 14.49
CA ALA A 212 -14.59 9.30 14.89
C ALA A 212 -14.49 9.43 16.42
N VAL A 213 -13.48 10.19 16.87
CA VAL A 213 -13.22 10.46 18.29
C VAL A 213 -13.09 11.96 18.46
N GLU A 214 -13.86 12.52 19.39
CA GLU A 214 -13.75 13.92 19.76
C GLU A 214 -12.35 14.22 20.31
N LEU A 215 -11.75 15.33 19.89
CA LEU A 215 -10.45 15.79 20.35
C LEU A 215 -10.60 16.79 21.50
N ASP A 216 -9.70 16.70 22.47
CA ASP A 216 -9.54 17.79 23.42
C ASP A 216 -9.02 19.08 22.74
N ALA A 217 -9.22 20.22 23.40
CA ALA A 217 -8.89 21.53 22.83
C ALA A 217 -7.38 21.67 22.48
N ALA A 218 -6.50 21.04 23.26
CA ALA A 218 -5.07 21.12 23.04
C ALA A 218 -4.65 20.31 21.81
N THR A 219 -5.15 19.07 21.68
CA THR A 219 -4.91 18.22 20.52
C THR A 219 -5.52 18.85 19.25
N ARG A 220 -6.75 19.38 19.33
CA ARG A 220 -7.38 20.07 18.22
C ARG A 220 -6.52 21.26 17.74
N TYR A 221 -6.01 22.09 18.67
CA TYR A 221 -5.14 23.21 18.32
C TYR A 221 -3.87 22.76 17.58
N LYS A 222 -3.21 21.71 18.06
CA LYS A 222 -2.01 21.16 17.42
C LYS A 222 -2.29 20.63 15.99
N VAL A 223 -3.42 19.97 15.77
CA VAL A 223 -3.81 19.47 14.44
C VAL A 223 -4.06 20.64 13.48
N LEU A 224 -4.68 21.73 13.96
CA LEU A 224 -4.91 22.93 13.15
C LEU A 224 -3.58 23.66 12.82
N ASP A 225 -2.67 23.76 13.78
CA ASP A 225 -1.33 24.34 13.56
C ASP A 225 -0.52 23.50 12.55
N ALA A 226 -0.58 22.16 12.67
CA ALA A 226 0.01 21.26 11.70
C ALA A 226 -0.65 21.34 10.31
N PHE A 227 -1.96 21.62 10.24
CA PHE A 227 -2.64 21.84 8.97
C PHE A 227 -2.14 23.11 8.25
N ASP A 228 -1.86 24.19 8.96
CA ASP A 228 -1.27 25.39 8.36
C ASP A 228 0.11 25.06 7.76
N GLY A 229 0.95 24.30 8.46
CA GLY A 229 2.23 23.81 7.92
C GLY A 229 2.09 22.88 6.71
N TYR A 230 1.03 22.08 6.65
CA TYR A 230 0.74 21.24 5.48
C TYR A 230 0.48 22.07 4.22
N LEU A 231 -0.24 23.18 4.31
CA LEU A 231 -0.53 24.03 3.15
C LEU A 231 0.75 24.53 2.46
N GLU A 232 1.83 24.74 3.21
CA GLU A 232 3.14 25.15 2.66
C GLU A 232 3.80 24.04 1.81
N THR A 233 3.34 22.79 1.91
CA THR A 233 3.91 21.63 1.21
C THR A 233 3.15 21.23 -0.04
N LEU A 234 2.00 21.87 -0.29
CA LEU A 234 1.21 21.62 -1.49
C LEU A 234 1.88 22.23 -2.73
N PRO A 235 1.76 21.55 -3.89
CA PRO A 235 2.16 22.12 -5.16
C PRO A 235 1.40 23.42 -5.45
N GLU A 236 2.05 24.39 -6.12
CA GLU A 236 1.42 25.64 -6.52
C GLU A 236 0.12 25.42 -7.33
N ALA A 237 0.12 24.40 -8.21
CA ALA A 237 -1.06 24.03 -8.98
C ALA A 237 -2.24 23.59 -8.10
N SER A 238 -1.97 22.95 -6.95
CA SER A 238 -3.00 22.58 -5.99
C SER A 238 -3.56 23.82 -5.27
N LEU A 239 -2.71 24.73 -4.85
CA LEU A 239 -3.12 25.98 -4.19
C LEU A 239 -3.87 26.93 -5.14
N ALA A 240 -3.64 26.83 -6.44
CA ALA A 240 -4.37 27.62 -7.46
C ALA A 240 -5.81 27.13 -7.70
N ARG A 241 -6.23 26.01 -7.09
CA ARG A 241 -7.60 25.50 -7.19
C ARG A 241 -8.56 26.43 -6.43
N PRO A 242 -9.86 26.44 -6.82
CA PRO A 242 -10.85 27.32 -6.18
C PRO A 242 -11.29 26.83 -4.79
N ASP A 243 -10.61 25.86 -4.19
CA ASP A 243 -10.94 25.33 -2.89
C ASP A 243 -10.57 26.33 -1.76
N SER A 244 -11.41 26.46 -0.75
CA SER A 244 -11.24 27.51 0.26
C SER A 244 -10.18 27.20 1.32
N TYR A 245 -9.82 25.91 1.51
CA TYR A 245 -8.98 25.41 2.60
C TYR A 245 -9.44 25.80 4.02
N ARG A 246 -10.65 26.34 4.17
CA ARG A 246 -11.23 26.68 5.48
C ARG A 246 -11.62 25.42 6.24
N VAL A 247 -11.02 25.22 7.40
CA VAL A 247 -11.36 24.07 8.26
C VAL A 247 -12.72 24.32 8.92
N LYS A 248 -13.66 23.39 8.73
CA LYS A 248 -15.00 23.38 9.36
C LYS A 248 -14.99 22.54 10.63
N ASP A 249 -14.34 21.38 10.60
CA ASP A 249 -14.29 20.48 11.76
C ASP A 249 -13.07 19.55 11.72
N VAL A 250 -12.70 18.97 12.89
CA VAL A 250 -11.58 18.05 13.06
C VAL A 250 -11.93 16.99 14.08
N VAL A 251 -11.66 15.72 13.76
CA VAL A 251 -11.81 14.58 14.68
C VAL A 251 -10.61 13.64 14.62
N GLY A 252 -10.35 12.93 15.71
CA GLY A 252 -9.46 11.79 15.71
C GLY A 252 -10.10 10.57 15.03
N ARG A 253 -9.29 9.64 14.53
CA ARG A 253 -9.75 8.38 13.94
C ARG A 253 -9.13 7.19 14.63
N ARG A 254 -9.95 6.17 14.91
CA ARG A 254 -9.48 4.88 15.42
C ARG A 254 -9.89 3.74 14.49
N GLY A 255 -9.06 2.68 14.48
CA GLY A 255 -9.38 1.45 13.74
C GLY A 255 -9.13 1.53 12.23
N VAL A 256 -8.30 2.45 11.77
CA VAL A 256 -7.95 2.64 10.35
C VAL A 256 -6.82 1.69 9.97
N GLY A 257 -7.06 0.85 8.95
CA GLY A 257 -6.04 0.04 8.27
C GLY A 257 -5.39 -1.08 9.10
N ILE A 258 -4.75 -2.03 8.39
CA ILE A 258 -3.85 -3.05 8.99
C ILE A 258 -2.43 -2.45 9.10
N GLY A 259 -2.00 -1.68 8.11
CA GLY A 259 -0.66 -1.08 8.03
C GLY A 259 -0.39 -0.09 9.17
N SER A 260 -1.28 0.85 9.43
CA SER A 260 -1.14 1.96 10.37
C SER A 260 -1.63 1.68 11.79
N ALA A 261 -1.67 0.41 12.22
CA ALA A 261 -2.15 0.06 13.56
C ALA A 261 -1.34 0.78 14.66
N GLY A 262 -2.06 1.45 15.58
CA GLY A 262 -1.45 2.16 16.72
C GLY A 262 -0.93 3.56 16.41
N LEU A 263 -0.97 4.02 15.15
CA LEU A 263 -0.53 5.37 14.78
C LEU A 263 -1.68 6.38 14.88
N PRO A 264 -1.41 7.62 15.34
CA PRO A 264 -2.39 8.70 15.34
C PRO A 264 -2.90 9.01 13.93
N SER A 265 -4.21 9.21 13.81
CA SER A 265 -4.85 9.63 12.56
C SER A 265 -6.01 10.57 12.86
N TYR A 266 -6.18 11.57 11.99
CA TYR A 266 -7.20 12.61 12.11
C TYR A 266 -7.93 12.77 10.79
N ASN A 267 -9.22 13.15 10.86
CA ASN A 267 -9.95 13.65 9.70
C ASN A 267 -10.21 15.14 9.89
N ILE A 268 -10.02 15.89 8.82
CA ILE A 268 -10.23 17.33 8.75
C ILE A 268 -11.29 17.58 7.68
N LEU A 269 -12.38 18.22 8.05
CA LEU A 269 -13.43 18.65 7.14
C LEU A 269 -13.13 20.06 6.66
N LEU A 270 -13.03 20.21 5.37
CA LEU A 270 -12.77 21.50 4.71
C LEU A 270 -14.03 21.98 3.98
N GLU A 271 -14.21 23.30 3.91
CA GLU A 271 -15.11 23.90 2.95
C GLU A 271 -14.53 23.72 1.54
N GLY A 272 -15.37 23.32 0.61
CA GLY A 272 -14.96 23.11 -0.77
C GLY A 272 -14.91 24.40 -1.60
N SER A 273 -15.12 24.27 -2.90
CA SER A 273 -15.03 25.36 -3.87
C SER A 273 -16.21 26.35 -3.84
N SER A 274 -17.23 26.09 -3.02
CA SER A 274 -18.39 26.95 -2.83
C SER A 274 -19.06 26.71 -1.47
N ASP A 275 -19.97 27.58 -1.07
CA ASP A 275 -20.77 27.45 0.16
C ASP A 275 -21.74 26.24 0.16
N ALA A 276 -21.88 25.53 -0.99
CA ALA A 276 -22.73 24.37 -1.07
C ALA A 276 -22.12 23.18 -0.31
N LEU A 277 -22.83 22.65 0.67
CA LEU A 277 -22.35 21.58 1.57
C LEU A 277 -21.91 20.30 0.85
N GLU A 278 -22.38 20.06 -0.37
CA GLU A 278 -21.98 18.93 -1.22
C GLU A 278 -20.54 19.03 -1.75
N ASN A 279 -19.95 20.22 -1.73
CA ASN A 279 -18.59 20.48 -2.17
C ASN A 279 -17.55 20.35 -1.04
N ASP A 280 -18.00 20.18 0.21
CA ASP A 280 -17.10 19.95 1.34
C ASP A 280 -16.15 18.79 1.05
N VAL A 281 -14.91 18.88 1.56
CA VAL A 281 -13.86 17.89 1.34
C VAL A 281 -13.41 17.32 2.67
N VAL A 282 -13.24 16.01 2.74
CA VAL A 282 -12.60 15.35 3.89
C VAL A 282 -11.19 14.98 3.50
N ILE A 283 -10.21 15.48 4.25
CA ILE A 283 -8.84 15.01 4.19
C ILE A 283 -8.49 14.24 5.46
N TYR A 284 -7.54 13.34 5.35
CA TYR A 284 -6.95 12.70 6.52
C TYR A 284 -5.52 13.19 6.74
N MET A 285 -5.12 13.25 8.00
CA MET A 285 -3.76 13.46 8.44
C MET A 285 -3.38 12.25 9.28
N LYS A 286 -2.39 11.48 8.84
CA LYS A 286 -1.92 10.29 9.57
C LYS A 286 -0.42 10.29 9.74
N GLN A 287 0.05 9.80 10.87
CA GLN A 287 1.48 9.64 11.10
C GLN A 287 2.07 8.64 10.11
N GLY A 288 3.16 9.03 9.45
CA GLY A 288 3.94 8.15 8.60
C GLY A 288 4.62 7.06 9.42
N GLN A 289 4.69 5.85 8.87
CA GLN A 289 5.39 4.73 9.49
C GLN A 289 6.77 4.54 8.85
N THR A 290 7.72 3.97 9.59
CA THR A 290 9.00 3.58 9.04
C THR A 290 8.82 2.36 8.13
N PRO A 291 9.12 2.48 6.82
CA PRO A 291 8.88 1.38 5.88
C PRO A 291 9.88 0.24 6.13
N ALA A 292 9.39 -0.98 5.93
CA ALA A 292 10.23 -2.17 6.08
C ALA A 292 11.45 -2.13 5.14
N VAL A 293 11.28 -1.60 3.94
CA VAL A 293 12.34 -1.40 2.94
C VAL A 293 13.53 -0.62 3.51
N SER A 294 13.28 0.48 4.24
CA SER A 294 14.34 1.38 4.73
C SER A 294 15.35 0.71 5.66
N ARG A 295 14.95 -0.39 6.32
CA ARG A 295 15.83 -1.18 7.18
C ARG A 295 16.88 -1.95 6.38
N HIS A 296 16.66 -2.08 5.08
CA HIS A 296 17.43 -2.92 4.16
C HIS A 296 18.15 -2.13 3.06
N VAL A 297 17.80 -0.87 2.83
CA VAL A 297 18.53 0.05 1.95
C VAL A 297 19.61 0.77 2.75
N THR A 298 20.87 0.58 2.36
CA THR A 298 22.02 1.15 3.09
C THR A 298 22.59 2.42 2.46
N ASP A 299 22.11 2.82 1.26
CA ASP A 299 22.56 4.02 0.56
C ASP A 299 22.35 5.27 1.41
N PRO A 300 23.44 5.97 1.81
CA PRO A 300 23.33 7.17 2.66
C PRO A 300 22.58 8.33 1.98
N ALA A 301 22.65 8.42 0.63
CA ALA A 301 21.97 9.48 -0.10
C ALA A 301 20.45 9.28 -0.07
N VAL A 302 19.98 8.05 -0.18
CA VAL A 302 18.56 7.71 -0.05
C VAL A 302 18.08 8.01 1.37
N ARG A 303 18.82 7.59 2.39
CA ARG A 303 18.46 7.83 3.80
C ARG A 303 18.39 9.30 4.17
N ALA A 304 19.31 10.11 3.64
CA ALA A 304 19.41 11.54 3.94
C ALA A 304 18.39 12.40 3.15
N TYR A 305 17.75 11.85 2.14
CA TYR A 305 16.84 12.58 1.26
C TYR A 305 15.52 12.93 1.95
N PHE A 306 15.02 12.01 2.77
CA PHE A 306 13.72 12.15 3.42
C PHE A 306 13.86 12.86 4.76
N ARG A 307 13.03 13.91 4.97
CA ARG A 307 13.04 14.70 6.20
C ARG A 307 12.45 13.92 7.38
N HIS A 308 11.36 13.23 7.12
CA HIS A 308 10.60 12.39 8.05
C HIS A 308 9.67 11.47 7.25
N GLU A 309 8.98 10.54 7.90
CA GLU A 309 8.19 9.51 7.22
C GLU A 309 6.99 10.06 6.43
N GLY A 310 6.32 11.11 6.92
CA GLY A 310 5.25 11.78 6.15
C GLY A 310 5.77 12.36 4.83
N HIS A 311 6.91 13.07 4.86
CA HIS A 311 7.58 13.57 3.65
C HIS A 311 7.95 12.41 2.71
N ARG A 312 8.53 11.32 3.24
CA ARG A 312 8.91 10.15 2.46
C ARG A 312 7.71 9.55 1.71
N THR A 313 6.61 9.28 2.40
CA THR A 313 5.41 8.69 1.78
C THR A 313 4.87 9.58 0.66
N VAL A 314 4.73 10.89 0.91
CA VAL A 314 4.21 11.83 -0.07
C VAL A 314 5.09 11.95 -1.30
N ILE A 315 6.41 12.10 -1.11
CA ILE A 315 7.35 12.22 -2.24
C ILE A 315 7.38 10.90 -3.04
N SER A 316 7.39 9.74 -2.36
CA SER A 316 7.35 8.45 -3.03
C SER A 316 6.06 8.26 -3.83
N GLN A 317 4.90 8.63 -3.28
CA GLN A 317 3.64 8.56 -4.00
C GLN A 317 3.62 9.50 -5.22
N ARG A 318 4.10 10.74 -5.07
CA ARG A 318 4.23 11.67 -6.20
C ARG A 318 5.18 11.17 -7.28
N ALA A 319 6.23 10.44 -6.89
CA ALA A 319 7.17 9.84 -7.82
C ALA A 319 6.55 8.65 -8.59
N LEU A 320 5.76 7.82 -7.91
CA LEU A 320 5.20 6.59 -8.48
C LEU A 320 3.84 6.77 -9.17
N GLN A 321 3.10 7.83 -8.84
CA GLN A 321 1.82 8.17 -9.47
C GLN A 321 1.93 9.44 -10.32
N ALA A 322 1.76 9.28 -11.63
CA ALA A 322 1.58 10.45 -12.48
C ALA A 322 0.30 11.22 -12.10
N HIS A 323 0.43 12.53 -11.85
CA HIS A 323 -0.68 13.38 -11.42
C HIS A 323 -1.37 12.90 -10.13
N ALA A 324 -0.57 12.64 -9.10
CA ALA A 324 -1.06 12.23 -7.79
C ALA A 324 -2.16 13.17 -7.24
N ASP A 325 -2.88 12.69 -6.22
CA ASP A 325 -3.92 13.46 -5.50
C ASP A 325 -3.48 14.91 -5.22
N PRO A 326 -4.25 15.92 -5.65
CA PRO A 326 -3.89 17.33 -5.45
C PRO A 326 -3.86 17.76 -3.98
N TRP A 327 -4.48 17.01 -3.07
CA TRP A 327 -4.46 17.23 -1.63
C TRP A 327 -3.27 16.55 -0.94
N LEU A 328 -2.46 15.80 -1.68
CA LEU A 328 -1.33 15.06 -1.14
C LEU A 328 -0.22 16.02 -0.68
N GLY A 329 0.07 16.01 0.61
CA GLY A 329 1.11 16.84 1.23
C GLY A 329 1.54 16.25 2.58
N TRP A 330 2.44 16.93 3.27
CA TRP A 330 2.98 16.50 4.55
C TRP A 330 3.06 17.64 5.55
N THR A 331 3.20 17.27 6.81
CA THR A 331 3.48 18.20 7.89
C THR A 331 4.15 17.46 9.06
N GLU A 332 4.39 18.14 10.15
CA GLU A 332 4.82 17.57 11.42
C GLU A 332 3.79 17.87 12.51
N LEU A 333 3.54 16.88 13.37
CA LEU A 333 2.74 17.04 14.58
C LEU A 333 3.47 16.38 15.75
N ASP A 334 3.75 17.18 16.79
CA ASP A 334 4.54 16.74 17.97
C ASP A 334 5.90 16.08 17.61
N GLY A 335 6.56 16.55 16.55
CA GLY A 335 7.84 16.03 16.08
C GLY A 335 7.73 14.72 15.27
N ALA A 336 6.51 14.26 14.98
CA ALA A 336 6.27 13.11 14.11
C ALA A 336 5.75 13.56 12.74
N GLY A 337 6.36 13.05 11.67
CA GLY A 337 5.96 13.37 10.30
C GLY A 337 4.59 12.81 9.96
N GLN A 338 3.74 13.67 9.39
CA GLN A 338 2.38 13.33 8.98
C GLN A 338 2.25 13.36 7.46
N LEU A 339 1.54 12.41 6.91
CA LEU A 339 1.01 12.42 5.54
C LEU A 339 -0.40 12.99 5.58
N VAL A 340 -0.73 13.86 4.63
CA VAL A 340 -2.07 14.43 4.43
C VAL A 340 -2.53 14.17 3.00
N ALA A 341 -3.76 13.68 2.83
CA ALA A 341 -4.37 13.42 1.52
C ALA A 341 -5.90 13.41 1.61
N GLU A 342 -6.59 13.43 0.46
CA GLU A 342 -8.05 13.32 0.43
C GLU A 342 -8.53 11.94 0.91
N VAL A 343 -9.61 11.90 1.68
CA VAL A 343 -10.43 10.70 1.83
C VAL A 343 -11.22 10.57 0.54
N SER A 344 -10.60 9.93 -0.46
CA SER A 344 -11.18 9.86 -1.80
C SER A 344 -12.49 9.05 -1.80
N PRO A 345 -13.58 9.59 -2.32
CA PRO A 345 -14.79 8.81 -2.55
C PRO A 345 -14.64 7.81 -3.70
N TYR A 346 -13.61 7.96 -4.52
CA TYR A 346 -13.41 7.23 -5.79
C TYR A 346 -12.41 6.08 -5.67
N ALA A 347 -12.03 5.71 -4.47
CA ALA A 347 -11.13 4.58 -4.22
C ALA A 347 -11.93 3.27 -4.22
N VAL A 348 -11.67 2.42 -5.20
CA VAL A 348 -12.23 1.06 -5.32
C VAL A 348 -11.09 0.11 -5.61
N ASP A 349 -10.87 -0.86 -4.73
CA ASP A 349 -9.84 -1.87 -4.92
C ASP A 349 -10.29 -2.95 -5.92
N LEU A 350 -9.33 -3.62 -6.54
CA LEU A 350 -9.59 -4.77 -7.39
C LEU A 350 -10.17 -5.92 -6.56
N ASP A 351 -11.35 -6.40 -6.93
CA ASP A 351 -12.01 -7.52 -6.26
C ASP A 351 -11.53 -8.88 -6.79
N TRP A 352 -10.60 -9.48 -6.06
CA TRP A 352 -10.12 -10.83 -6.36
C TRP A 352 -11.14 -11.94 -6.02
N SER A 353 -12.12 -11.68 -5.17
CA SER A 353 -13.07 -12.72 -4.74
C SER A 353 -13.98 -13.17 -5.88
N GLY A 354 -14.32 -12.27 -6.80
CA GLY A 354 -15.13 -12.56 -7.97
C GLY A 354 -14.38 -13.08 -9.20
N LEU A 355 -13.04 -13.11 -9.17
CA LEU A 355 -12.20 -13.52 -10.30
C LEU A 355 -11.96 -15.03 -10.28
N ASP A 356 -12.87 -15.83 -10.85
CA ASP A 356 -12.75 -17.28 -10.91
C ASP A 356 -12.43 -17.81 -12.32
N ASP A 357 -12.66 -17.03 -13.37
CA ASP A 357 -12.31 -17.40 -14.76
C ASP A 357 -10.81 -17.27 -14.99
N PRO A 358 -10.11 -18.35 -15.42
CA PRO A 358 -8.67 -18.30 -15.67
C PRO A 358 -8.26 -17.30 -16.76
N ALA A 359 -9.09 -17.03 -17.77
CA ALA A 359 -8.78 -16.09 -18.82
C ALA A 359 -8.89 -14.63 -18.30
N GLU A 360 -9.88 -14.33 -17.45
CA GLU A 360 -9.98 -13.04 -16.77
C GLU A 360 -8.82 -12.83 -15.80
N MET A 361 -8.44 -13.86 -15.03
CA MET A 361 -7.26 -13.79 -14.17
C MET A 361 -5.99 -13.51 -14.96
N ALA A 362 -5.79 -14.17 -16.10
CA ALA A 362 -4.64 -13.93 -16.99
C ALA A 362 -4.61 -12.49 -17.51
N ALA A 363 -5.75 -11.95 -17.93
CA ALA A 363 -5.85 -10.56 -18.36
C ALA A 363 -5.53 -9.57 -17.23
N VAL A 364 -6.09 -9.79 -16.05
CA VAL A 364 -5.82 -8.96 -14.86
C VAL A 364 -4.34 -8.97 -14.50
N VAL A 365 -3.70 -10.13 -14.37
CA VAL A 365 -2.28 -10.18 -13.98
C VAL A 365 -1.36 -9.56 -15.03
N ALA A 366 -1.73 -9.62 -16.34
CA ALA A 366 -1.03 -8.90 -17.38
C ALA A 366 -1.13 -7.37 -17.15
N ASP A 367 -2.32 -6.89 -16.82
CA ASP A 367 -2.55 -5.46 -16.57
C ASP A 367 -1.84 -4.99 -15.29
N LEU A 368 -1.76 -5.82 -14.22
CA LEU A 368 -0.93 -5.51 -13.05
C LEU A 368 0.55 -5.41 -13.42
N GLY A 369 1.06 -6.28 -14.29
CA GLY A 369 2.42 -6.19 -14.82
C GLY A 369 2.66 -4.88 -15.57
N ARG A 370 1.74 -4.48 -16.44
CA ARG A 370 1.80 -3.20 -17.19
C ARG A 370 1.71 -1.99 -16.26
N ALA A 371 0.82 -2.02 -15.27
CA ALA A 371 0.69 -0.96 -14.26
C ALA A 371 1.98 -0.78 -13.47
N THR A 372 2.60 -1.89 -13.03
CA THR A 372 3.87 -1.89 -12.31
C THR A 372 5.00 -1.30 -13.15
N ALA A 373 5.10 -1.67 -14.43
CA ALA A 373 6.10 -1.10 -15.34
C ALA A 373 5.92 0.42 -15.52
N THR A 374 4.67 0.87 -15.69
CA THR A 374 4.35 2.29 -15.82
C THR A 374 4.69 3.06 -14.53
N MET A 375 4.44 2.45 -13.37
CA MET A 375 4.78 3.03 -12.07
C MET A 375 6.30 3.16 -11.90
N HIS A 376 7.09 2.14 -12.21
CA HIS A 376 8.55 2.18 -12.12
C HIS A 376 9.19 3.19 -13.08
N ALA A 377 8.55 3.46 -14.22
CA ALA A 377 9.01 4.44 -15.21
C ALA A 377 8.50 5.86 -14.93
N ALA A 378 7.64 6.07 -13.92
CA ALA A 378 7.01 7.37 -13.68
C ALA A 378 7.96 8.42 -13.08
N ALA A 379 8.98 7.98 -12.36
CA ALA A 379 9.91 8.87 -11.67
C ALA A 379 11.37 8.55 -12.03
N ASP A 380 11.90 9.31 -12.95
CA ASP A 380 13.24 9.21 -13.49
C ASP A 380 13.90 10.59 -13.64
N ASP A 381 14.88 10.73 -14.51
CA ASP A 381 15.60 11.98 -14.80
C ASP A 381 14.69 13.09 -15.37
N GLU A 382 13.55 12.75 -15.98
CA GLU A 382 12.58 13.72 -16.50
C GLU A 382 11.61 14.23 -15.40
N SER A 383 11.49 13.50 -14.29
CA SER A 383 10.53 13.80 -13.22
C SER A 383 10.97 14.89 -12.23
N GLY A 384 12.25 15.32 -12.29
CA GLY A 384 12.82 16.30 -11.36
C GLY A 384 13.20 15.74 -9.98
N HIS A 385 13.07 14.46 -9.75
CA HIS A 385 13.51 13.79 -8.51
C HIS A 385 15.01 13.47 -8.55
N SER A 386 15.80 14.13 -7.72
CA SER A 386 17.27 14.02 -7.74
C SER A 386 17.84 12.67 -7.29
N LEU A 387 17.04 11.80 -6.67
CA LEU A 387 17.47 10.48 -6.22
C LEU A 387 17.69 9.50 -7.37
N VAL A 388 16.97 9.64 -8.47
CA VAL A 388 17.05 8.77 -9.65
C VAL A 388 17.32 9.66 -10.87
N PRO A 389 18.60 10.07 -11.10
CA PRO A 389 18.96 11.01 -12.16
C PRO A 389 19.27 10.30 -13.48
N TYR A 390 18.50 9.30 -13.85
CA TYR A 390 18.64 8.51 -15.09
C TYR A 390 17.30 7.91 -15.48
N SER A 391 17.14 7.53 -16.76
CA SER A 391 15.96 6.84 -17.26
C SER A 391 15.88 5.44 -16.66
N THR A 392 14.89 5.25 -15.80
CA THR A 392 14.65 4.00 -15.07
C THR A 392 14.24 2.88 -16.01
N GLU A 393 13.30 3.17 -16.94
CA GLU A 393 12.82 2.21 -17.93
C GLU A 393 13.94 1.68 -18.82
N ARG A 394 14.89 2.53 -19.25
CA ARG A 394 16.05 2.08 -20.05
C ARG A 394 17.02 1.24 -19.24
N ALA A 395 17.22 1.59 -17.96
CA ALA A 395 18.09 0.80 -17.10
C ALA A 395 17.50 -0.60 -16.84
N ILE A 396 16.20 -0.68 -16.54
CA ILE A 396 15.50 -1.94 -16.29
C ILE A 396 15.41 -2.77 -17.58
N ASP A 397 15.04 -2.18 -18.72
CA ASP A 397 14.94 -2.87 -20.00
C ASP A 397 16.29 -3.49 -20.38
N ALA A 398 17.38 -2.75 -20.27
CA ALA A 398 18.73 -3.25 -20.56
C ALA A 398 19.13 -4.42 -19.65
N ALA A 399 18.73 -4.39 -18.38
CA ALA A 399 19.02 -5.46 -17.44
C ALA A 399 18.22 -6.74 -17.75
N ILE A 400 16.94 -6.61 -18.11
CA ILE A 400 16.08 -7.76 -18.44
C ILE A 400 16.43 -8.33 -19.82
N ALA A 401 16.70 -7.49 -20.81
CA ALA A 401 17.03 -7.92 -22.17
C ALA A 401 18.32 -8.78 -22.25
N ALA A 402 19.17 -8.74 -21.23
CA ALA A 402 20.34 -9.58 -21.13
C ALA A 402 19.99 -11.08 -20.93
N ASP A 403 18.87 -11.37 -20.24
CA ASP A 403 18.38 -12.73 -19.98
C ASP A 403 16.87 -12.71 -19.63
N GLU A 404 16.02 -12.60 -20.65
CA GLU A 404 14.56 -12.50 -20.48
C GLU A 404 13.92 -13.75 -19.87
N GLU A 405 14.40 -14.93 -20.26
CA GLU A 405 13.88 -16.19 -19.70
C GLU A 405 14.31 -16.34 -18.24
N GLY A 406 15.58 -16.05 -17.93
CA GLY A 406 16.04 -16.05 -16.55
C GLY A 406 15.33 -15.04 -15.66
N PHE A 407 14.88 -13.91 -16.20
CA PHE A 407 14.04 -12.97 -15.46
C PHE A 407 12.66 -13.56 -15.11
N ALA A 408 12.01 -14.21 -16.07
CA ALA A 408 10.72 -14.85 -15.83
C ALA A 408 10.85 -16.04 -14.85
N GLU A 409 11.90 -16.86 -15.00
CA GLU A 409 12.20 -17.97 -14.09
C GLU A 409 12.48 -17.47 -12.66
N LEU A 410 13.25 -16.40 -12.50
CA LEU A 410 13.50 -15.78 -11.20
C LEU A 410 12.20 -15.47 -10.45
N LEU A 411 11.22 -14.89 -11.15
CA LEU A 411 9.94 -14.51 -10.53
C LEU A 411 9.06 -15.73 -10.24
N VAL A 412 9.05 -16.74 -11.13
CA VAL A 412 8.30 -17.98 -10.95
C VAL A 412 8.85 -18.79 -9.76
N ASP A 413 10.14 -19.00 -9.71
CA ASP A 413 10.78 -19.76 -8.63
C ASP A 413 10.55 -19.06 -7.29
N PHE A 414 10.78 -17.74 -7.26
CA PHE A 414 10.53 -16.95 -6.06
C PHE A 414 9.07 -17.00 -5.61
N ALA A 415 8.13 -16.90 -6.56
CA ALA A 415 6.70 -16.94 -6.25
C ALA A 415 6.30 -18.25 -5.55
N HIS A 416 6.72 -19.39 -6.07
CA HIS A 416 6.41 -20.70 -5.48
C HIS A 416 7.09 -20.89 -4.13
N ASP A 417 8.38 -20.59 -4.03
CA ASP A 417 9.17 -20.79 -2.82
C ASP A 417 8.69 -19.87 -1.70
N TYR A 418 8.51 -18.58 -2.01
CA TYR A 418 8.10 -17.63 -0.98
C TYR A 418 6.63 -17.79 -0.56
N ALA A 419 5.73 -18.15 -1.49
CA ALA A 419 4.35 -18.47 -1.12
C ALA A 419 4.26 -19.72 -0.23
N ALA A 420 5.10 -20.74 -0.47
CA ALA A 420 5.18 -21.91 0.40
C ALA A 420 5.71 -21.55 1.79
N ARG A 421 6.75 -20.71 1.87
CA ARG A 421 7.29 -20.15 3.12
C ARG A 421 6.22 -19.33 3.86
N ALA A 422 5.55 -18.41 3.20
CA ALA A 422 4.53 -17.55 3.80
C ALA A 422 3.35 -18.34 4.38
N ARG A 423 2.94 -19.46 3.74
CA ARG A 423 1.92 -20.36 4.29
C ARG A 423 2.40 -21.07 5.55
N THR A 424 3.66 -21.49 5.57
CA THR A 424 4.28 -22.13 6.75
C THR A 424 4.41 -21.13 7.89
N ASP A 425 4.91 -19.95 7.61
CA ASP A 425 5.07 -18.87 8.58
C ASP A 425 3.72 -18.41 9.15
N HIS A 426 2.67 -18.35 8.32
CA HIS A 426 1.32 -18.09 8.78
C HIS A 426 0.84 -19.12 9.82
N MET A 427 1.07 -20.43 9.60
CA MET A 427 0.70 -21.45 10.58
C MET A 427 1.46 -21.27 11.90
N ILE A 428 2.75 -20.98 11.84
CA ILE A 428 3.59 -20.69 13.01
C ILE A 428 3.07 -19.44 13.74
N PHE A 429 2.81 -18.35 12.99
CA PHE A 429 2.28 -17.11 13.53
C PHE A 429 0.92 -17.31 14.24
N VAL A 430 0.00 -18.04 13.61
CA VAL A 430 -1.30 -18.36 14.20
C VAL A 430 -1.13 -19.11 15.52
N ASP A 431 -0.20 -20.06 15.59
CA ASP A 431 0.08 -20.78 16.83
C ASP A 431 0.68 -19.87 17.91
N LEU A 432 1.64 -19.03 17.55
CA LEU A 432 2.21 -18.02 18.46
C LEU A 432 1.15 -17.05 18.99
N PHE A 433 0.28 -16.54 18.10
CA PHE A 433 -0.75 -15.56 18.46
C PHE A 433 -1.84 -16.15 19.36
N ARG A 434 -2.42 -17.32 18.98
CA ARG A 434 -3.48 -17.98 19.76
C ARG A 434 -3.02 -18.42 21.14
N ASN A 435 -1.75 -18.79 21.30
CA ASN A 435 -1.17 -19.24 22.56
C ASN A 435 -0.56 -18.13 23.40
N GLY A 436 -0.72 -16.84 22.98
CA GLY A 436 -0.23 -15.68 23.72
C GLY A 436 1.29 -15.61 23.82
N ARG A 437 2.03 -16.17 22.84
CA ARG A 437 3.49 -16.20 22.80
C ARG A 437 4.09 -14.92 22.19
N ILE A 438 3.27 -14.00 21.67
CA ILE A 438 3.74 -12.71 21.15
C ILE A 438 3.96 -11.75 22.32
N PRO A 439 5.19 -11.26 22.53
CA PRO A 439 5.49 -10.33 23.62
C PRO A 439 4.57 -9.08 23.57
N GLY A 440 4.11 -8.62 24.72
CA GLY A 440 3.19 -7.47 24.81
C GLY A 440 1.71 -7.77 24.51
N LEU A 441 1.39 -8.96 23.98
CA LEU A 441 0.00 -9.41 23.77
C LEU A 441 -0.32 -10.60 24.69
N ALA A 442 -0.97 -10.34 25.81
CA ALA A 442 -1.50 -11.43 26.64
C ALA A 442 -2.47 -12.32 25.82
N ALA A 443 -2.53 -13.61 26.13
CA ALA A 443 -3.52 -14.50 25.57
C ALA A 443 -4.93 -13.90 25.76
N ALA A 444 -5.82 -14.06 24.76
CA ALA A 444 -7.21 -13.65 24.95
C ALA A 444 -7.78 -14.42 26.16
N PRO A 445 -8.52 -13.76 27.06
CA PRO A 445 -9.17 -14.47 28.14
C PRO A 445 -10.04 -15.58 27.56
N PRO A 446 -10.09 -16.77 28.20
CA PRO A 446 -10.88 -17.89 27.69
C PRO A 446 -12.34 -17.41 27.53
N THR A 447 -12.84 -17.45 26.31
CA THR A 447 -14.26 -17.23 26.05
C THR A 447 -15.00 -18.43 26.64
N VAL A 448 -15.68 -18.25 27.74
CA VAL A 448 -16.59 -19.27 28.29
C VAL A 448 -17.78 -19.34 27.33
N PHE A 449 -17.75 -20.30 26.41
CA PHE A 449 -18.94 -20.57 25.61
C PHE A 449 -20.04 -21.03 26.57
N PRO A 450 -21.23 -20.42 26.56
CA PRO A 450 -22.34 -20.91 27.35
C PRO A 450 -22.59 -22.37 26.92
N ALA A 451 -22.63 -23.29 27.89
CA ALA A 451 -22.91 -24.68 27.62
C ALA A 451 -24.19 -24.77 26.77
N ALA A 452 -24.08 -25.32 25.57
CA ALA A 452 -25.25 -25.60 24.75
C ALA A 452 -26.15 -26.48 25.59
N ARG A 453 -27.36 -25.97 25.96
CA ARG A 453 -28.40 -26.80 26.55
C ARG A 453 -28.81 -27.77 25.45
N LEU A 454 -28.19 -28.96 25.44
CA LEU A 454 -28.73 -30.10 24.73
C LEU A 454 -30.11 -30.34 25.41
N GLY A 455 -31.17 -29.89 24.75
CA GLY A 455 -32.52 -30.16 25.16
C GLY A 455 -32.75 -31.65 25.23
N ALA A 456 -33.29 -32.11 26.35
CA ALA A 456 -33.78 -33.47 26.53
C ALA A 456 -35.05 -33.69 25.71
#